data_66bae82f28b95383f36aff2157f3902c
#
_entry.id   66bae82f28b95383f36aff2157f3902c
#
_cell.length_a   1.000
_cell.length_b   1.000
_cell.length_c   1.000
_cell.angle_alpha   90.00
_cell.angle_beta   90.00
_cell.angle_gamma   90.00
#
_symmetry.space_group_name_H-M   'P 1'
#
loop_
_entity.id
_entity.type
_entity.pdbx_description
1 polymer ?
#
loop_
_entity_poly.entity_id
_entity_poly.type
_entity_poly.pdbx_seq_one_letter_code
_entity_poly.pdbx_strand_id
1 'polypeptide(L)'
;MKLKSDFLWGGALAANQCEGAWQEDGRLPASADFLPDAAHGRWNAMLHPGNVLETRYDYYPSREAIDFYHRYKEDIRLLAESGIKALRLSVSWTRIYPTGEENAPNEDGLRFYEELFTECRRYRIEPVVTLCHFDVPEALIRKYGAWADRRLIALYGPGQSLRPWPADRDAWRIRPWRRCRA
;
A
#
# COMPACT_ATOMS: atom_id res chain seq x y z
N MET A 1 35.30 1.97 -1.47
CA MET A 1 34.44 2.84 -2.27
C MET A 1 33.65 3.72 -1.29
N LYS A 2 33.68 5.05 -1.42
CA LYS A 2 32.99 5.95 -0.49
C LYS A 2 31.67 6.36 -1.15
N LEU A 3 30.55 6.16 -0.48
CA LEU A 3 29.25 6.60 -0.97
C LEU A 3 29.18 8.13 -1.07
N LYS A 4 28.38 8.66 -2.01
CA LYS A 4 28.16 10.10 -2.13
C LYS A 4 27.47 10.63 -0.85
N SER A 5 27.72 11.88 -0.49
CA SER A 5 27.16 12.51 0.71
C SER A 5 25.62 12.64 0.67
N ASP A 6 25.04 12.64 -0.54
CA ASP A 6 23.60 12.71 -0.82
C ASP A 6 22.95 11.34 -1.01
N PHE A 7 23.67 10.24 -0.74
CA PHE A 7 23.13 8.89 -0.84
C PHE A 7 22.02 8.68 0.21
N LEU A 8 20.86 8.22 -0.24
CA LEU A 8 19.70 7.98 0.61
C LEU A 8 19.66 6.52 1.06
N TRP A 9 20.03 6.26 2.29
CA TRP A 9 19.76 4.98 2.93
C TRP A 9 18.27 4.82 3.14
N GLY A 10 17.72 3.68 2.75
CA GLY A 10 16.28 3.47 2.79
C GLY A 10 15.87 2.06 3.13
N GLY A 11 14.57 1.92 3.38
CA GLY A 11 13.88 0.67 3.61
C GLY A 11 12.60 0.58 2.78
N ALA A 12 11.89 -0.53 2.91
CA ALA A 12 10.62 -0.75 2.23
C ALA A 12 9.61 -1.41 3.16
N LEU A 13 8.39 -0.91 3.14
CA LEU A 13 7.20 -1.51 3.74
C LEU A 13 6.13 -1.68 2.67
N ALA A 14 5.28 -2.69 2.81
CA ALA A 14 4.12 -2.87 1.95
C ALA A 14 2.85 -2.79 2.79
N ALA A 15 1.82 -2.09 2.30
CA ALA A 15 0.56 -1.89 3.00
C ALA A 15 -0.01 -3.19 3.55
N ASN A 16 -0.09 -4.22 2.71
CA ASN A 16 -0.59 -5.55 3.06
C ASN A 16 0.27 -6.32 4.09
N GLN A 17 1.47 -5.83 4.40
CA GLN A 17 2.38 -6.46 5.35
C GLN A 17 2.50 -5.70 6.66
N CYS A 18 2.14 -4.42 6.68
CA CYS A 18 2.38 -3.58 7.84
C CYS A 18 1.14 -2.87 8.40
N GLU A 19 0.17 -2.49 7.55
CA GLU A 19 -0.90 -1.59 7.99
C GLU A 19 -1.83 -2.23 9.03
N GLY A 20 -2.36 -3.42 8.80
CA GLY A 20 -3.49 -3.91 9.58
C GLY A 20 -4.77 -3.11 9.29
N ALA A 21 -5.62 -2.90 10.30
CA ALA A 21 -6.84 -2.09 10.21
C ALA A 21 -7.69 -2.40 8.96
N TRP A 22 -7.85 -3.70 8.67
CA TRP A 22 -8.31 -4.19 7.37
C TRP A 22 -9.79 -3.93 7.08
N GLN A 23 -10.58 -3.52 8.07
CA GLN A 23 -11.99 -3.15 7.97
C GLN A 23 -12.29 -1.76 8.54
N GLU A 24 -11.27 -0.95 8.80
CA GLU A 24 -11.43 0.37 9.37
C GLU A 24 -11.54 1.46 8.29
N ASP A 25 -12.22 2.54 8.64
CA ASP A 25 -12.40 3.73 7.81
C ASP A 25 -12.89 3.42 6.38
N GLY A 26 -13.83 2.47 6.27
CA GLY A 26 -14.45 2.09 5.01
C GLY A 26 -13.59 1.21 4.09
N ARG A 27 -12.39 0.78 4.53
CA ARG A 27 -11.59 -0.19 3.80
C ARG A 27 -12.35 -1.51 3.70
N LEU A 28 -12.36 -2.11 2.50
CA LEU A 28 -12.86 -3.46 2.25
C LEU A 28 -11.71 -4.44 2.00
N PRO A 29 -11.98 -5.76 2.06
CA PRO A 29 -10.95 -6.77 1.88
C PRO A 29 -10.25 -6.70 0.53
N ALA A 30 -8.94 -6.93 0.54
CA ALA A 30 -8.10 -7.14 -0.63
C ALA A 30 -7.57 -8.58 -0.68
N SER A 31 -6.98 -8.98 -1.80
CA SER A 31 -6.42 -10.32 -2.01
C SER A 31 -5.53 -10.81 -0.86
N ALA A 32 -4.72 -9.94 -0.29
CA ALA A 32 -3.79 -10.30 0.79
C ALA A 32 -4.50 -10.66 2.09
N ASP A 33 -5.71 -10.13 2.34
CA ASP A 33 -6.47 -10.37 3.57
C ASP A 33 -7.06 -11.79 3.66
N PHE A 34 -6.95 -12.56 2.58
CA PHE A 34 -7.37 -13.97 2.50
C PHE A 34 -6.19 -14.96 2.55
N LEU A 35 -4.96 -14.45 2.63
CA LEU A 35 -3.78 -15.31 2.65
C LEU A 35 -3.42 -15.71 4.10
N PRO A 36 -3.25 -17.02 4.37
CA PRO A 36 -2.78 -17.49 5.66
C PRO A 36 -1.30 -17.14 5.87
N ASP A 37 -0.78 -17.47 7.05
CA ASP A 37 0.65 -17.45 7.32
C ASP A 37 1.42 -18.61 6.64
N ALA A 38 2.74 -18.61 6.79
CA ALA A 38 3.60 -19.63 6.18
C ALA A 38 3.34 -21.03 6.73
N ALA A 39 3.02 -21.15 8.04
CA ALA A 39 2.76 -22.45 8.67
C ALA A 39 1.44 -23.07 8.21
N HIS A 40 0.48 -22.24 7.80
CA HIS A 40 -0.85 -22.67 7.36
C HIS A 40 -1.00 -22.67 5.83
N GLY A 41 0.10 -22.72 5.09
CA GLY A 41 0.09 -22.98 3.66
C GLY A 41 0.02 -21.76 2.75
N ARG A 42 0.55 -20.61 3.17
CA ARG A 42 0.61 -19.37 2.38
C ARG A 42 1.14 -19.60 0.95
N TRP A 43 2.22 -20.36 0.80
CA TRP A 43 2.80 -20.62 -0.51
C TRP A 43 1.86 -21.43 -1.40
N ASN A 44 1.17 -22.45 -0.84
CA ASN A 44 0.18 -23.21 -1.58
C ASN A 44 -1.00 -22.32 -2.00
N ALA A 45 -1.50 -21.47 -1.12
CA ALA A 45 -2.56 -20.52 -1.42
C ALA A 45 -2.16 -19.53 -2.53
N MET A 46 -0.93 -19.06 -2.54
CA MET A 46 -0.43 -18.15 -3.58
C MET A 46 -0.24 -18.86 -4.94
N LEU A 47 0.18 -20.12 -4.94
CA LEU A 47 0.37 -20.90 -6.18
C LEU A 47 -0.96 -21.41 -6.76
N HIS A 48 -1.98 -21.55 -5.92
CA HIS A 48 -3.31 -22.06 -6.30
C HIS A 48 -4.41 -21.08 -5.87
N PRO A 49 -4.45 -19.87 -6.43
CA PRO A 49 -5.33 -18.79 -5.95
C PRO A 49 -6.82 -19.04 -6.18
N GLY A 50 -7.21 -20.03 -6.96
CA GLY A 50 -8.60 -20.28 -7.34
C GLY A 50 -9.55 -20.51 -6.16
N ASN A 51 -9.06 -21.02 -5.02
CA ASN A 51 -9.86 -21.31 -3.84
C ASN A 51 -9.55 -20.41 -2.63
N VAL A 52 -8.64 -19.45 -2.78
CA VAL A 52 -8.16 -18.64 -1.64
C VAL A 52 -9.29 -17.87 -0.97
N LEU A 53 -10.20 -17.31 -1.72
CA LEU A 53 -11.32 -16.54 -1.18
C LEU A 53 -12.38 -17.41 -0.46
N GLU A 54 -12.44 -18.69 -0.77
CA GLU A 54 -13.42 -19.63 -0.23
C GLU A 54 -12.85 -20.49 0.92
N THR A 55 -11.52 -20.56 1.01
CA THR A 55 -10.83 -21.31 2.08
C THR A 55 -10.78 -20.48 3.34
N ARG A 56 -11.16 -21.08 4.47
CA ARG A 56 -11.03 -20.45 5.79
C ARG A 56 -9.78 -20.95 6.49
N TYR A 57 -9.06 -19.99 7.10
CA TYR A 57 -7.88 -20.24 7.91
C TYR A 57 -8.10 -19.63 9.30
N ASP A 58 -7.40 -20.18 10.28
CA ASP A 58 -7.51 -19.71 11.68
C ASP A 58 -6.86 -18.33 11.88
N TYR A 59 -5.87 -18.00 11.06
CA TYR A 59 -5.13 -16.75 11.17
C TYR A 59 -4.77 -16.14 9.82
N TYR A 60 -4.93 -14.82 9.73
CA TYR A 60 -4.64 -14.01 8.56
C TYR A 60 -3.69 -12.86 8.92
N PRO A 61 -2.39 -13.01 8.68
CA PRO A 61 -1.37 -12.05 9.15
C PRO A 61 -1.59 -10.61 8.71
N SER A 62 -2.09 -10.39 7.49
CA SER A 62 -2.29 -9.04 6.95
C SER A 62 -3.39 -8.23 7.63
N ARG A 63 -4.33 -8.91 8.31
CA ARG A 63 -5.46 -8.23 8.98
C ARG A 63 -5.03 -7.46 10.21
N GLU A 64 -4.02 -7.96 10.92
CA GLU A 64 -3.44 -7.34 12.11
C GLU A 64 -2.10 -6.67 11.76
N ALA A 65 -1.24 -7.40 11.04
CA ALA A 65 0.10 -6.99 10.65
C ALA A 65 0.93 -6.49 11.87
N ILE A 66 1.57 -5.34 11.77
CA ILE A 66 2.24 -4.66 12.90
C ILE A 66 1.44 -3.43 13.37
N ASP A 67 0.20 -3.33 12.91
CA ASP A 67 -0.70 -2.22 13.24
C ASP A 67 -0.13 -0.84 12.86
N PHE A 68 0.56 -0.79 11.74
CA PHE A 68 1.20 0.44 11.25
C PHE A 68 0.16 1.55 10.98
N TYR A 69 -1.08 1.19 10.67
CA TYR A 69 -2.17 2.14 10.48
C TYR A 69 -2.34 3.08 11.68
N HIS A 70 -2.28 2.57 12.90
CA HIS A 70 -2.38 3.36 14.12
C HIS A 70 -1.03 3.85 14.63
N ARG A 71 0.05 3.12 14.34
CA ARG A 71 1.36 3.32 14.94
C ARG A 71 2.37 4.04 14.05
N TYR A 72 2.01 4.41 12.83
CA TYR A 72 2.95 4.96 11.85
C TYR A 72 3.75 6.16 12.35
N LYS A 73 3.19 7.01 13.23
CA LYS A 73 3.91 8.18 13.78
C LYS A 73 5.11 7.77 14.63
N GLU A 74 4.91 6.75 15.47
CA GLU A 74 5.99 6.19 16.30
C GLU A 74 7.01 5.45 15.43
N ASP A 75 6.53 4.59 14.53
CA ASP A 75 7.38 3.77 13.67
C ASP A 75 8.25 4.63 12.74
N ILE A 76 7.70 5.69 12.15
CA ILE A 76 8.46 6.64 11.32
C ILE A 76 9.52 7.36 12.15
N ARG A 77 9.22 7.74 13.39
CA ARG A 77 10.21 8.34 14.31
C ARG A 77 11.37 7.37 14.55
N LEU A 78 11.07 6.10 14.86
CA LEU A 78 12.10 5.07 15.09
C LEU A 78 12.94 4.80 13.84
N LEU A 79 12.31 4.77 12.65
CA LEU A 79 13.02 4.66 11.38
C LEU A 79 13.95 5.85 11.14
N ALA A 80 13.52 7.06 11.46
CA ALA A 80 14.36 8.25 11.36
C ALA A 80 15.56 8.20 12.31
N GLU A 81 15.36 7.76 13.55
CA GLU A 81 16.41 7.58 14.56
C GLU A 81 17.42 6.52 14.12
N SER A 82 16.98 5.47 13.39
CA SER A 82 17.87 4.47 12.81
C SER A 82 18.67 4.97 11.58
N GLY A 83 18.42 6.20 11.12
CA GLY A 83 19.14 6.82 10.02
C GLY A 83 18.52 6.64 8.64
N ILE A 84 17.29 6.09 8.53
CA ILE A 84 16.57 5.96 7.27
C ILE A 84 16.30 7.35 6.67
N LYS A 85 16.58 7.51 5.38
CA LYS A 85 16.39 8.75 4.61
C LYS A 85 15.42 8.60 3.45
N ALA A 86 15.11 7.37 3.04
CA ALA A 86 14.09 7.08 2.05
C ALA A 86 13.27 5.87 2.52
N LEU A 87 11.95 5.94 2.40
CA LEU A 87 11.07 4.83 2.76
C LEU A 87 10.13 4.52 1.61
N ARG A 88 10.26 3.33 1.03
CA ARG A 88 9.29 2.86 0.07
C ARG A 88 8.07 2.36 0.81
N LEU A 89 6.91 2.87 0.42
CA LEU A 89 5.60 2.51 0.97
C LEU A 89 4.67 2.13 -0.17
N SER A 90 3.85 1.11 -0.01
CA SER A 90 2.74 0.89 -0.93
C SER A 90 1.45 1.48 -0.38
N VAL A 91 0.54 1.78 -1.30
CA VAL A 91 -0.83 2.21 -0.99
C VAL A 91 -1.75 1.02 -1.13
N SER A 92 -2.61 0.78 -0.15
CA SER A 92 -3.66 -0.22 -0.26
C SER A 92 -4.78 0.30 -1.17
N TRP A 93 -5.02 -0.38 -2.29
CA TRP A 93 -6.07 0.02 -3.23
C TRP A 93 -7.43 0.12 -2.54
N THR A 94 -7.78 -0.88 -1.73
CA THR A 94 -9.08 -0.94 -1.04
C THR A 94 -9.26 0.12 0.04
N ARG A 95 -8.20 0.78 0.49
CA ARG A 95 -8.33 1.91 1.42
C ARG A 95 -8.79 3.17 0.70
N ILE A 96 -8.41 3.32 -0.58
CA ILE A 96 -8.79 4.48 -1.41
C ILE A 96 -10.05 4.19 -2.22
N TYR A 97 -10.15 3.01 -2.81
CA TYR A 97 -11.28 2.53 -3.60
C TYR A 97 -11.69 1.16 -3.09
N PRO A 98 -12.58 1.06 -2.10
CA PRO A 98 -12.90 -0.17 -1.38
C PRO A 98 -13.30 -1.36 -2.28
N THR A 99 -14.15 -1.13 -3.28
CA THR A 99 -14.52 -2.16 -4.27
C THR A 99 -13.69 -2.09 -5.54
N GLY A 100 -13.01 -0.96 -5.78
CA GLY A 100 -12.25 -0.68 -7.01
C GLY A 100 -13.09 -0.13 -8.16
N GLU A 101 -14.39 0.13 -7.96
CA GLU A 101 -15.32 0.66 -8.97
C GLU A 101 -16.01 1.98 -8.54
N GLU A 102 -15.60 2.57 -7.43
CA GLU A 102 -16.17 3.82 -6.95
C GLU A 102 -15.86 5.00 -7.89
N ASN A 103 -16.82 5.91 -8.01
CA ASN A 103 -16.64 7.15 -8.78
C ASN A 103 -15.82 8.22 -8.03
N ALA A 104 -15.67 8.07 -6.72
CA ALA A 104 -14.90 8.97 -5.86
C ALA A 104 -14.08 8.15 -4.86
N PRO A 105 -12.90 8.64 -4.46
CA PRO A 105 -12.08 7.97 -3.46
C PRO A 105 -12.70 8.06 -2.06
N ASN A 106 -12.31 7.14 -1.20
CA ASN A 106 -12.57 7.19 0.22
C ASN A 106 -11.67 8.26 0.88
N GLU A 107 -12.30 9.32 1.37
CA GLU A 107 -11.59 10.47 1.94
C GLU A 107 -10.81 10.14 3.22
N ASP A 108 -11.27 9.18 4.03
CA ASP A 108 -10.55 8.75 5.22
C ASP A 108 -9.25 8.02 4.84
N GLY A 109 -9.32 7.18 3.82
CA GLY A 109 -8.13 6.51 3.27
C GLY A 109 -7.13 7.49 2.67
N LEU A 110 -7.60 8.53 1.94
CA LEU A 110 -6.74 9.59 1.42
C LEU A 110 -6.06 10.37 2.55
N ARG A 111 -6.82 10.73 3.59
CA ARG A 111 -6.31 11.45 4.76
C ARG A 111 -5.21 10.67 5.47
N PHE A 112 -5.41 9.36 5.66
CA PHE A 112 -4.38 8.50 6.25
C PHE A 112 -3.05 8.60 5.51
N TYR A 113 -3.06 8.43 4.18
CA TYR A 113 -1.81 8.51 3.40
C TYR A 113 -1.22 9.93 3.34
N GLU A 114 -2.05 10.97 3.33
CA GLU A 114 -1.59 12.36 3.42
C GLU A 114 -0.84 12.61 4.73
N GLU A 115 -1.40 12.18 5.85
CA GLU A 115 -0.78 12.29 7.16
C GLU A 115 0.51 11.45 7.24
N LEU A 116 0.48 10.22 6.74
CA LEU A 116 1.63 9.32 6.70
C LEU A 116 2.82 9.93 5.94
N PHE A 117 2.59 10.47 4.74
CA PHE A 117 3.66 11.09 3.96
C PHE A 117 4.11 12.43 4.55
N THR A 118 3.21 13.15 5.17
CA THR A 118 3.56 14.38 5.92
C THR A 118 4.48 14.03 7.08
N GLU A 119 4.19 12.97 7.82
CA GLU A 119 5.05 12.52 8.92
C GLU A 119 6.42 12.05 8.43
N CYS A 120 6.50 11.31 7.32
CA CYS A 120 7.79 10.97 6.69
C CYS A 120 8.62 12.23 6.41
N ARG A 121 8.02 13.26 5.80
CA ARG A 121 8.71 14.51 5.46
C ARG A 121 9.14 15.30 6.71
N ARG A 122 8.32 15.29 7.76
CA ARG A 122 8.67 15.91 9.06
C ARG A 122 10.00 15.38 9.58
N TYR A 123 10.27 14.10 9.40
CA TYR A 123 11.55 13.46 9.77
C TYR A 123 12.60 13.45 8.64
N ARG A 124 12.36 14.17 7.55
CA ARG A 124 13.24 14.22 6.37
C ARG A 124 13.46 12.85 5.73
N ILE A 125 12.48 11.98 5.81
CA ILE A 125 12.42 10.71 5.09
C ILE A 125 11.69 10.97 3.78
N GLU A 126 12.32 10.67 2.63
CA GLU A 126 11.68 10.76 1.32
C GLU A 126 10.76 9.56 1.09
N PRO A 127 9.44 9.74 0.94
CA PRO A 127 8.54 8.65 0.63
C PRO A 127 8.65 8.25 -0.84
N VAL A 128 8.85 6.95 -1.09
CA VAL A 128 8.84 6.35 -2.43
C VAL A 128 7.58 5.52 -2.58
N VAL A 129 6.58 6.04 -3.27
CA VAL A 129 5.24 5.45 -3.29
C VAL A 129 5.12 4.37 -4.36
N THR A 130 4.65 3.19 -3.95
CA THR A 130 4.21 2.10 -4.83
C THR A 130 2.69 2.07 -4.84
N LEU A 131 2.08 2.34 -5.99
CA LEU A 131 0.62 2.50 -6.08
C LEU A 131 -0.15 1.18 -5.88
N CYS A 132 0.40 0.05 -6.28
CA CYS A 132 -0.19 -1.27 -6.04
C CYS A 132 0.90 -2.29 -5.74
N HIS A 133 0.70 -3.06 -4.66
CA HIS A 133 1.59 -4.14 -4.27
C HIS A 133 0.78 -5.36 -3.84
N PHE A 134 0.26 -6.11 -4.81
CA PHE A 134 -0.58 -7.31 -4.66
C PHE A 134 -1.99 -7.06 -4.06
N ASP A 135 -2.37 -5.84 -3.77
CA ASP A 135 -3.64 -5.49 -3.12
C ASP A 135 -4.75 -5.27 -4.15
N VAL A 136 -5.31 -6.36 -4.67
CA VAL A 136 -6.49 -6.28 -5.56
C VAL A 136 -7.76 -6.37 -4.71
N PRO A 137 -8.73 -5.46 -4.87
CA PRO A 137 -10.03 -5.54 -4.18
C PRO A 137 -10.71 -6.88 -4.40
N GLU A 138 -11.23 -7.50 -3.32
CA GLU A 138 -11.97 -8.76 -3.40
C GLU A 138 -13.11 -8.70 -4.42
N ALA A 139 -13.85 -7.60 -4.45
CA ALA A 139 -14.95 -7.38 -5.38
C ALA A 139 -14.50 -7.53 -6.84
N LEU A 140 -13.33 -7.00 -7.20
CA LEU A 140 -12.78 -7.13 -8.55
C LEU A 140 -12.29 -8.54 -8.85
N ILE A 141 -11.77 -9.25 -7.85
CA ILE A 141 -11.37 -10.65 -8.01
C ILE A 141 -12.59 -11.51 -8.31
N ARG A 142 -13.66 -11.37 -7.54
CA ARG A 142 -14.91 -12.12 -7.73
C ARG A 142 -15.59 -11.79 -9.06
N LYS A 143 -15.58 -10.53 -9.45
CA LYS A 143 -16.32 -10.05 -10.63
C LYS A 143 -15.57 -10.29 -11.93
N TYR A 144 -14.23 -10.15 -11.92
CA TYR A 144 -13.40 -10.10 -13.12
C TYR A 144 -12.21 -11.06 -13.11
N GLY A 145 -11.96 -11.79 -12.04
CA GLY A 145 -10.79 -12.66 -11.93
C GLY A 145 -9.48 -11.88 -11.78
N ALA A 146 -9.53 -10.73 -11.13
CA ALA A 146 -8.36 -9.84 -10.94
C ALA A 146 -7.71 -9.45 -12.27
N TRP A 147 -6.37 -9.41 -12.31
CA TRP A 147 -5.59 -8.99 -13.49
C TRP A 147 -5.72 -9.91 -14.72
N ALA A 148 -6.48 -10.99 -14.65
CA ALA A 148 -6.83 -11.79 -15.81
C ALA A 148 -7.76 -11.07 -16.79
N ASP A 149 -8.49 -10.05 -16.32
CA ASP A 149 -9.39 -9.25 -17.14
C ASP A 149 -8.80 -7.86 -17.42
N ARG A 150 -8.79 -7.48 -18.71
CA ARG A 150 -8.27 -6.17 -19.16
C ARG A 150 -9.05 -4.97 -18.60
N ARG A 151 -10.27 -5.15 -18.12
CA ARG A 151 -11.06 -4.09 -17.47
C ARG A 151 -10.36 -3.53 -16.24
N LEU A 152 -9.56 -4.32 -15.53
CA LEU A 152 -8.78 -3.82 -14.40
C LEU A 152 -7.77 -2.75 -14.80
N ILE A 153 -7.27 -2.78 -16.02
CA ILE A 153 -6.37 -1.73 -16.54
C ILE A 153 -7.09 -0.36 -16.52
N ALA A 154 -8.36 -0.33 -16.95
CA ALA A 154 -9.15 0.89 -16.95
C ALA A 154 -9.55 1.33 -15.54
N LEU A 155 -9.92 0.38 -14.67
CA LEU A 155 -10.28 0.64 -13.28
C LEU A 155 -9.07 1.09 -12.43
N TYR A 156 -7.89 0.56 -12.72
CA TYR A 156 -6.65 0.96 -12.06
C TYR A 156 -5.96 2.14 -12.73
N GLY A 157 -6.22 2.40 -14.00
CA GLY A 157 -5.58 3.43 -14.82
C GLY A 157 -5.90 4.87 -14.38
N PRO A 158 -5.42 5.89 -15.16
CA PRO A 158 -5.55 7.31 -14.79
C PRO A 158 -6.98 7.81 -14.56
N GLY A 159 -7.97 6.97 -14.84
CA GLY A 159 -9.38 7.28 -14.62
C GLY A 159 -9.82 7.17 -13.16
N GLN A 160 -9.25 6.27 -12.37
CA GLN A 160 -9.65 6.04 -10.97
C GLN A 160 -8.49 6.05 -9.97
N SER A 161 -7.37 5.39 -10.24
CA SER A 161 -6.27 5.31 -9.27
C SER A 161 -5.41 6.57 -9.18
N LEU A 162 -5.49 7.45 -10.19
CA LEU A 162 -4.74 8.71 -10.24
C LEU A 162 -5.64 9.95 -10.39
N ARG A 163 -6.96 9.77 -10.45
CA ARG A 163 -7.93 10.85 -10.26
C ARG A 163 -8.44 10.76 -8.83
N PRO A 164 -8.35 11.62 -8.05
CA PRO A 164 -7.66 12.86 -7.84
C PRO A 164 -6.61 12.70 -6.75
N TRP A 165 -5.41 12.27 -7.11
CA TRP A 165 -4.32 12.65 -6.25
C TRP A 165 -4.31 14.17 -6.35
N PRO A 166 -4.69 14.90 -5.32
CA PRO A 166 -4.87 16.33 -5.46
C PRO A 166 -3.53 16.92 -5.88
N ALA A 167 -3.48 17.38 -7.12
CA ALA A 167 -2.30 18.05 -7.65
C ALA A 167 -1.93 19.31 -6.83
N ASP A 168 -2.83 19.75 -5.99
CA ASP A 168 -2.75 20.89 -5.09
C ASP A 168 -2.37 20.55 -3.64
N ARG A 169 -2.40 19.26 -3.24
CA ARG A 169 -1.93 18.83 -1.91
C ARG A 169 -0.41 18.66 -1.95
N ASP A 170 0.30 19.55 -1.29
CA ASP A 170 1.78 19.56 -1.23
C ASP A 170 2.40 18.24 -0.74
N ALA A 171 1.65 17.46 0.06
CA ALA A 171 2.04 16.14 0.54
C ALA A 171 2.30 15.13 -0.60
N TRP A 172 1.63 15.29 -1.75
CA TRP A 172 1.65 14.38 -2.90
C TRP A 172 2.51 14.86 -4.07
N ARG A 173 3.24 15.96 -3.92
CA ARG A 173 4.19 16.40 -4.96
C ARG A 173 5.29 15.36 -5.07
N ILE A 174 5.09 14.39 -5.97
CA ILE A 174 6.14 13.50 -6.46
C ILE A 174 7.17 14.40 -7.12
N ARG A 175 8.31 14.60 -6.46
CA ARG A 175 9.44 15.26 -7.13
C ARG A 175 9.83 14.37 -8.30
N PRO A 176 9.87 14.89 -9.55
CA PRO A 176 10.35 14.10 -10.67
C PRO A 176 11.76 13.61 -10.30
N TRP A 177 12.02 12.33 -10.50
CA TRP A 177 13.32 11.70 -10.33
C TRP A 177 14.34 12.57 -11.09
N ARG A 178 15.16 13.28 -10.37
CA ARG A 178 16.31 13.92 -11.01
C ARG A 178 17.18 12.77 -11.50
N ARG A 179 17.27 12.62 -12.82
CA ARG A 179 18.24 11.71 -13.44
C ARG A 179 19.59 12.03 -12.78
N CYS A 180 20.18 11.05 -12.09
CA CYS A 180 21.59 11.10 -11.75
C CYS A 180 22.31 11.28 -13.07
N ARG A 181 22.83 12.47 -13.34
CA ARG A 181 23.77 12.65 -14.44
C ARG A 181 25.00 11.83 -14.07
N ALA A 182 25.38 10.93 -14.99
CA ALA A 182 26.59 10.14 -14.88
C ALA A 182 27.83 11.03 -14.73
#